data_ced952e1121bbbb77ce3ddcbeda2da94
#
_entry.id   ced952e1121bbbb77ce3ddcbeda2da94
#
_cell.length_a   1.000
_cell.length_b   1.000
_cell.length_c   1.000
_cell.angle_alpha   90.00
_cell.angle_beta   90.00
_cell.angle_gamma   90.00
#
_symmetry.space_group_name_H-M   'P 1'
#
loop_
_entity.id
_entity.type
_entity.pdbx_description
1 polymer ?
#
loop_
_entity_poly.entity_id
_entity_poly.type
_entity_poly.pdbx_seq_one_letter_code
_entity_poly.pdbx_strand_id
1 'polypeptide(L)'
;MEIRRVNEDFAVTGQIGSAQVSEIAGAGFKSIVCNRPDTEDGAVPHDDVENAARNAGLEFRFLPVVSGAITEENVREMGEMLETLPRPVLAYCRSGGRCLNLYTLVQEMKR
;
A
#
# COMPACT_ATOMS: atom_id res chain seq x y z
N MET A 1 -14.11 4.04 3.74
CA MET A 1 -12.78 3.94 3.11
C MET A 1 -12.72 4.94 1.98
N GLU A 2 -11.70 5.78 2.01
CA GLU A 2 -11.55 6.84 1.02
C GLU A 2 -10.30 6.58 0.20
N ILE A 3 -10.51 6.13 -1.03
CA ILE A 3 -9.42 5.82 -1.94
C ILE A 3 -9.10 7.04 -2.78
N ARG A 4 -7.84 7.47 -2.79
CA ARG A 4 -7.37 8.58 -3.62
C ARG A 4 -6.53 8.02 -4.76
N ARG A 5 -7.04 8.14 -5.97
CA ARG A 5 -6.31 7.67 -7.15
C ARG A 5 -5.26 8.69 -7.54
N VAL A 6 -4.02 8.22 -7.67
CA VAL A 6 -2.90 9.05 -8.11
C VAL A 6 -2.81 9.03 -9.63
N ASN A 7 -2.97 7.84 -10.22
CA ASN A 7 -3.02 7.65 -11.67
C ASN A 7 -3.72 6.31 -11.94
N GLU A 8 -3.68 5.83 -13.17
CA GLU A 8 -4.33 4.57 -13.56
C GLU A 8 -3.77 3.36 -12.82
N ASP A 9 -2.53 3.40 -12.41
CA ASP A 9 -1.81 2.25 -11.87
C ASP A 9 -1.67 2.26 -10.35
N PHE A 10 -1.95 3.39 -9.69
CA PHE A 10 -1.65 3.53 -8.27
C PHE A 10 -2.67 4.40 -7.54
N ALA A 11 -3.03 3.97 -6.34
CA ALA A 11 -3.91 4.72 -5.45
C ALA A 11 -3.46 4.53 -4.00
N VAL A 12 -3.88 5.43 -3.12
CA VAL A 12 -3.56 5.37 -1.70
C VAL A 12 -4.82 5.50 -0.86
N THR A 13 -4.77 4.96 0.36
CA THR A 13 -5.87 5.07 1.31
C THR A 13 -5.33 4.99 2.73
N GLY A 14 -6.17 5.34 3.70
CA GLY A 14 -5.86 5.17 5.12
C GLY A 14 -6.02 3.72 5.53
N GLN A 15 -5.90 3.46 6.84
CA GLN A 15 -5.97 2.12 7.39
C GLN A 15 -7.23 1.39 6.94
N ILE A 16 -7.04 0.16 6.45
CA ILE A 16 -8.12 -0.74 6.05
C ILE A 16 -8.12 -1.96 6.97
N GLY A 17 -9.24 -2.67 6.98
CA GLY A 17 -9.36 -3.96 7.64
C GLY A 17 -9.69 -5.05 6.64
N SER A 18 -9.70 -6.29 7.10
CA SER A 18 -9.99 -7.44 6.25
C SER A 18 -11.35 -7.35 5.56
N ALA A 19 -12.33 -6.76 6.24
CA ALA A 19 -13.70 -6.64 5.71
C ALA A 19 -13.78 -5.74 4.46
N GLN A 20 -12.80 -4.88 4.26
CA GLN A 20 -12.81 -3.95 3.12
C GLN A 20 -12.12 -4.50 1.87
N VAL A 21 -11.44 -5.63 2.01
CA VAL A 21 -10.64 -6.18 0.90
C VAL A 21 -11.51 -6.60 -0.29
N SER A 22 -12.70 -7.15 -0.04
CA SER A 22 -13.56 -7.55 -1.15
C SER A 22 -14.03 -6.35 -1.96
N GLU A 23 -14.26 -5.21 -1.31
CA GLU A 23 -14.63 -3.96 -2.00
C GLU A 23 -13.45 -3.48 -2.86
N ILE A 24 -12.23 -3.58 -2.33
CA ILE A 24 -11.01 -3.20 -3.05
C ILE A 24 -10.85 -4.07 -4.30
N ALA A 25 -11.03 -5.38 -4.15
CA ALA A 25 -10.96 -6.30 -5.28
C ALA A 25 -12.04 -5.98 -6.32
N GLY A 26 -13.26 -5.68 -5.84
CA GLY A 26 -14.37 -5.32 -6.72
C GLY A 26 -14.15 -4.00 -7.46
N ALA A 27 -13.31 -3.12 -6.93
CA ALA A 27 -12.97 -1.86 -7.58
C ALA A 27 -11.88 -2.04 -8.66
N GLY A 28 -11.39 -3.25 -8.85
CA GLY A 28 -10.45 -3.56 -9.92
C GLY A 28 -8.98 -3.59 -9.52
N PHE A 29 -8.65 -3.36 -8.25
CA PHE A 29 -7.26 -3.43 -7.81
C PHE A 29 -6.76 -4.87 -7.87
N LYS A 30 -5.49 -5.03 -8.19
CA LYS A 30 -4.83 -6.33 -8.32
C LYS A 30 -3.85 -6.60 -7.18
N SER A 31 -3.38 -5.55 -6.52
CA SER A 31 -2.37 -5.66 -5.46
C SER A 31 -2.64 -4.67 -4.35
N ILE A 32 -2.24 -5.05 -3.12
CA ILE A 32 -2.30 -4.18 -1.94
C ILE A 32 -0.91 -4.15 -1.31
N VAL A 33 -0.46 -2.95 -0.93
CA VAL A 33 0.80 -2.77 -0.20
C VAL A 33 0.49 -2.09 1.13
N CYS A 34 0.98 -2.66 2.22
CA CYS A 34 0.86 -2.06 3.56
C CYS A 34 2.16 -1.34 3.90
N ASN A 35 2.09 -0.03 4.08
CA ASN A 35 3.26 0.76 4.50
C ASN A 35 3.22 1.11 5.99
N ARG A 36 2.21 0.68 6.73
CA ARG A 36 2.08 1.00 8.15
C ARG A 36 2.69 -0.11 9.01
N PRO A 37 3.66 0.20 9.89
CA PRO A 37 4.16 -0.79 10.84
C PRO A 37 3.05 -1.29 11.76
N ASP A 38 3.07 -2.59 12.07
CA ASP A 38 2.07 -3.20 12.97
C ASP A 38 2.17 -2.65 14.39
N THR A 39 3.33 -2.09 14.74
CA THR A 39 3.60 -1.59 16.09
C THR A 39 2.97 -0.23 16.38
N GLU A 40 2.43 0.44 15.38
CA GLU A 40 1.78 1.74 15.59
C GLU A 40 0.43 1.56 16.28
N ASP A 41 0.09 2.49 17.17
CA ASP A 41 -1.20 2.49 17.84
C ASP A 41 -2.33 2.53 16.83
N GLY A 42 -3.30 1.63 16.99
CA GLY A 42 -4.46 1.57 16.10
C GLY A 42 -4.21 0.83 14.80
N ALA A 43 -3.01 0.31 14.57
CA ALA A 43 -2.74 -0.46 13.37
C ALA A 43 -3.47 -1.80 13.42
N VAL A 44 -4.08 -2.18 12.30
CA VAL A 44 -4.60 -3.53 12.12
C VAL A 44 -3.41 -4.39 11.69
N PRO A 45 -3.18 -5.54 12.33
CA PRO A 45 -2.06 -6.39 11.92
C PRO A 45 -2.09 -6.67 10.43
N HIS A 46 -0.96 -6.52 9.75
CA HIS A 46 -0.93 -6.70 8.31
C HIS A 46 -1.34 -8.12 7.89
N ASP A 47 -1.11 -9.12 8.75
CA ASP A 47 -1.50 -10.50 8.45
C ASP A 47 -2.99 -10.64 8.18
N ASP A 48 -3.82 -9.90 8.91
CA ASP A 48 -5.27 -9.97 8.74
C ASP A 48 -5.66 -9.50 7.33
N VAL A 49 -5.04 -8.42 6.88
CA VAL A 49 -5.32 -7.87 5.55
C VAL A 49 -4.71 -8.78 4.47
N GLU A 50 -3.52 -9.28 4.72
CA GLU A 50 -2.85 -10.19 3.77
C GLU A 50 -3.67 -11.44 3.51
N ASN A 51 -4.18 -12.06 4.57
CA ASN A 51 -5.01 -13.27 4.43
C ASN A 51 -6.26 -12.99 3.60
N ALA A 52 -6.92 -11.88 3.87
CA ALA A 52 -8.10 -11.49 3.11
C ALA A 52 -7.76 -11.20 1.63
N ALA A 53 -6.62 -10.54 1.39
CA ALA A 53 -6.17 -10.23 0.05
C ALA A 53 -5.92 -11.51 -0.77
N ARG A 54 -5.20 -12.45 -0.17
CA ARG A 54 -4.92 -13.73 -0.85
C ARG A 54 -6.20 -14.50 -1.15
N ASN A 55 -7.14 -14.51 -0.21
CA ASN A 55 -8.44 -15.17 -0.43
C ASN A 55 -9.24 -14.49 -1.54
N ALA A 56 -9.03 -13.21 -1.76
CA ALA A 56 -9.70 -12.45 -2.82
C ALA A 56 -8.93 -12.47 -4.15
N GLY A 57 -7.81 -13.18 -4.21
CA GLY A 57 -7.01 -13.27 -5.42
C GLY A 57 -6.09 -12.09 -5.68
N LEU A 58 -5.81 -11.27 -4.65
CA LEU A 58 -4.92 -10.11 -4.77
C LEU A 58 -3.52 -10.46 -4.29
N GLU A 59 -2.52 -9.82 -4.89
CA GLU A 59 -1.15 -9.87 -4.35
C GLU A 59 -1.07 -8.92 -3.16
N PHE A 60 -0.20 -9.25 -2.20
CA PHE A 60 -0.01 -8.43 -1.01
C PHE A 60 1.47 -8.32 -0.68
N ARG A 61 1.90 -7.12 -0.29
CA ARG A 61 3.27 -6.91 0.21
C ARG A 61 3.23 -6.05 1.46
N PHE A 62 4.09 -6.37 2.40
CA PHE A 62 4.26 -5.60 3.63
C PHE A 62 5.60 -4.90 3.56
N LEU A 63 5.57 -3.56 3.48
CA LEU A 63 6.77 -2.73 3.49
C LEU A 63 6.57 -1.64 4.53
N PRO A 64 6.87 -1.95 5.81
CA PRO A 64 6.68 -0.95 6.87
C PRO A 64 7.63 0.22 6.70
N VAL A 65 7.07 1.42 6.79
CA VAL A 65 7.81 2.67 6.62
C VAL A 65 7.45 3.59 7.77
N VAL A 66 8.46 4.15 8.43
CA VAL A 66 8.25 5.04 9.58
C VAL A 66 7.94 6.45 9.08
N SER A 67 6.83 7.00 9.57
CA SER A 67 6.40 8.35 9.19
C SER A 67 7.48 9.36 9.59
N GLY A 68 7.88 10.22 8.63
CA GLY A 68 8.93 11.21 8.86
C GLY A 68 10.34 10.66 8.80
N ALA A 69 10.51 9.35 8.52
CA ALA A 69 11.83 8.72 8.48
C ALA A 69 11.92 7.72 7.33
N ILE A 70 11.42 8.11 6.16
CA ILE A 70 11.51 7.28 4.95
C ILE A 70 12.98 7.15 4.54
N THR A 71 13.44 5.92 4.34
CA THR A 71 14.84 5.65 3.98
C THR A 71 14.97 5.44 2.47
N GLU A 72 16.21 5.58 1.96
CA GLU A 72 16.49 5.25 0.55
C GLU A 72 16.13 3.81 0.23
N GLU A 73 16.37 2.90 1.17
CA GLU A 73 16.02 1.50 0.99
C GLU A 73 14.51 1.31 0.84
N ASN A 74 13.72 2.03 1.65
CA ASN A 74 12.26 2.02 1.50
C ASN A 74 11.85 2.44 0.09
N VAL A 75 12.47 3.50 -0.41
CA VAL A 75 12.15 4.03 -1.75
C VAL A 75 12.50 3.00 -2.83
N ARG A 76 13.68 2.38 -2.72
CA ARG A 76 14.12 1.37 -3.67
C ARG A 76 13.21 0.16 -3.68
N GLU A 77 12.88 -0.35 -2.48
CA GLU A 77 12.00 -1.53 -2.38
C GLU A 77 10.60 -1.23 -2.92
N MET A 78 10.07 -0.05 -2.60
CA MET A 78 8.76 0.33 -3.12
C MET A 78 8.79 0.45 -4.65
N GLY A 79 9.86 1.00 -5.19
CA GLY A 79 10.04 1.10 -6.65
C GLY A 79 10.01 -0.26 -7.31
N GLU A 80 10.70 -1.25 -6.74
CA GLU A 80 10.70 -2.61 -7.25
C GLU A 80 9.31 -3.23 -7.19
N MET A 81 8.60 -3.03 -6.09
CA MET A 81 7.23 -3.54 -5.93
C MET A 81 6.30 -2.96 -7.00
N LEU A 82 6.41 -1.66 -7.24
CA LEU A 82 5.54 -1.00 -8.23
C LEU A 82 5.84 -1.45 -9.66
N GLU A 83 7.04 -1.93 -9.92
CA GLU A 83 7.39 -2.46 -11.23
C GLU A 83 6.92 -3.90 -11.43
N THR A 84 6.86 -4.68 -10.34
CA THR A 84 6.62 -6.13 -10.45
C THR A 84 5.23 -6.56 -10.04
N LEU A 85 4.53 -5.79 -9.19
CA LEU A 85 3.19 -6.16 -8.75
C LEU A 85 2.16 -5.92 -9.86
N PRO A 86 1.15 -6.79 -9.94
CA PRO A 86 0.03 -6.55 -10.86
C PRO A 86 -0.66 -5.22 -10.54
N ARG A 87 -1.01 -4.49 -11.57
CA ARG A 87 -1.62 -3.15 -11.45
C ARG A 87 -3.10 -3.22 -11.72
N PRO A 88 -3.90 -2.34 -11.14
CA PRO A 88 -3.53 -1.23 -10.24
C PRO A 88 -3.15 -1.70 -8.83
N VAL A 89 -2.28 -0.93 -8.17
CA VAL A 89 -1.83 -1.18 -6.80
C VAL A 89 -2.49 -0.18 -5.85
N LEU A 90 -3.01 -0.67 -4.74
CA LEU A 90 -3.50 0.19 -3.65
C LEU A 90 -2.53 0.08 -2.47
N ALA A 91 -1.97 1.21 -2.05
CA ALA A 91 -1.12 1.25 -0.86
C ALA A 91 -1.88 1.90 0.29
N TYR A 92 -1.66 1.42 1.51
CA TYR A 92 -2.30 2.02 2.68
C TYR A 92 -1.31 2.23 3.81
N CYS A 93 -1.62 3.22 4.63
CA CYS A 93 -0.94 3.50 5.90
C CYS A 93 -2.00 4.04 6.85
N ARG A 94 -1.65 4.91 7.78
CA ARG A 94 -2.66 5.47 8.69
C ARG A 94 -3.66 6.38 7.96
N SER A 95 -3.17 7.25 7.07
CA SER A 95 -4.02 8.23 6.38
C SER A 95 -3.87 8.25 4.86
N GLY A 96 -2.89 7.51 4.34
CA GLY A 96 -2.55 7.54 2.92
C GLY A 96 -1.41 8.51 2.58
N GLY A 97 -1.14 9.48 3.46
CA GLY A 97 -0.11 10.50 3.19
C GLY A 97 1.30 9.95 3.08
N ARG A 98 1.64 9.01 3.96
CA ARG A 98 2.95 8.35 3.95
C ARG A 98 3.17 7.58 2.65
N CYS A 99 2.14 6.85 2.21
CA CYS A 99 2.19 6.13 0.95
C CYS A 99 2.41 7.06 -0.23
N LEU A 100 1.72 8.20 -0.21
CA LEU A 100 1.85 9.18 -1.28
C LEU A 100 3.24 9.81 -1.29
N ASN A 101 3.79 10.14 -0.11
CA ASN A 101 5.15 10.65 -0.01
C ASN A 101 6.17 9.66 -0.54
N LEU A 102 6.00 8.39 -0.16
CA LEU A 102 6.90 7.33 -0.64
C LEU A 102 6.82 7.19 -2.16
N TYR A 103 5.61 7.20 -2.70
CA TYR A 103 5.42 7.13 -4.15
C TYR A 103 6.09 8.30 -4.87
N THR A 104 5.94 9.51 -4.34
CA THR A 104 6.57 10.70 -4.90
C THR A 104 8.09 10.55 -4.95
N LEU A 105 8.68 10.03 -3.86
CA LEU A 105 10.12 9.81 -3.81
C LEU A 105 10.57 8.75 -4.82
N VAL A 106 9.76 7.70 -5.03
CA VAL A 106 10.05 6.70 -6.06
C VAL A 106 10.09 7.35 -7.44
N GLN A 107 9.12 8.21 -7.75
CA GLN A 107 9.09 8.89 -9.05
C GLN A 107 10.28 9.81 -9.24
N GLU A 108 10.70 10.50 -8.19
CA GLU A 108 11.88 11.37 -8.26
C GLU A 108 13.16 10.58 -8.48
N MET A 109 13.26 9.39 -7.88
CA MET A 109 14.43 8.53 -8.02
C MET A 109 14.59 7.98 -9.45
N LYS A 110 13.49 7.89 -10.20
CA LYS A 110 13.48 7.40 -11.57
C LYS A 110 13.94 8.42 -12.61
N ARG A 111 14.07 9.67 -12.23
CA ARG A 111 14.46 10.73 -13.16
C ARG A 111 15.94 10.70 -13.50
#